data_a280d07709d06b5a5beffc2a81169ae6
#
_entry.id   a280d07709d06b5a5beffc2a81169ae6
#
_cell.length_a   1.000
_cell.length_b   1.000
_cell.length_c   1.000
_cell.angle_alpha   90.00
_cell.angle_beta   90.00
_cell.angle_gamma   90.00
#
_symmetry.space_group_name_H-M   'P 1'
#
loop_
_entity.id
_entity.type
_entity.pdbx_description
1 polymer ?
#
loop_
_entity_poly.entity_id
_entity_poly.type
_entity_poly.pdbx_seq_one_letter_code
_entity_poly.pdbx_strand_id
1 'polypeptide(L)'
;MREQLKKVIESTVSHRPMTHCITNPVTVNDCANIILAAGGTAIMAQDEREVEEITAHAQSLVLNMGAVRAQEAMLRAARMAKKLGHPVILDPVAAGASRLRGDMCARLLAEGLISV
;
A
#
# COMPACT_ATOMS: atom_id res chain seq x y z
N MET A 1 -25.22 -0.76 1.38
CA MET A 1 -24.01 -0.95 0.54
C MET A 1 -23.87 0.14 -0.54
N ARG A 2 -24.86 0.31 -1.42
CA ARG A 2 -24.80 1.31 -2.52
C ARG A 2 -24.58 2.74 -2.02
N GLU A 3 -25.31 3.18 -0.99
CA GLU A 3 -25.17 4.51 -0.38
C GLU A 3 -23.81 4.70 0.30
N GLN A 4 -23.27 3.65 0.93
CA GLN A 4 -21.94 3.69 1.55
C GLN A 4 -20.86 3.85 0.48
N LEU A 5 -20.95 3.07 -0.61
CA LEU A 5 -20.02 3.18 -1.74
C LEU A 5 -20.06 4.57 -2.38
N LYS A 6 -21.26 5.13 -2.58
CA LYS A 6 -21.42 6.47 -3.10
C LYS A 6 -20.71 7.52 -2.22
N LYS A 7 -20.93 7.48 -0.90
CA LYS A 7 -20.24 8.37 0.05
C LYS A 7 -18.73 8.25 0.00
N VAL A 8 -18.20 7.01 -0.10
CA VAL A 8 -16.76 6.78 -0.23
C VAL A 8 -16.22 7.42 -1.51
N ILE A 9 -16.89 7.21 -2.65
CA ILE A 9 -16.47 7.79 -3.93
C ILE A 9 -16.51 9.32 -3.86
N GLU A 10 -17.59 9.91 -3.38
CA GLU A 10 -17.73 11.36 -3.24
C GLU A 10 -16.67 11.96 -2.33
N SER A 11 -16.38 11.30 -1.20
CA SER A 11 -15.33 11.69 -0.28
C SER A 11 -13.94 11.59 -0.93
N THR A 12 -13.66 10.51 -1.66
CA THR A 12 -12.40 10.33 -2.36
C THR A 12 -12.16 11.43 -3.39
N VAL A 13 -13.16 11.74 -4.20
CA VAL A 13 -13.07 12.81 -5.21
C VAL A 13 -12.86 14.18 -4.58
N SER A 14 -13.53 14.46 -3.46
CA SER A 14 -13.44 15.78 -2.80
C SER A 14 -12.13 15.99 -2.05
N HIS A 15 -11.61 14.96 -1.38
CA HIS A 15 -10.39 15.05 -0.56
C HIS A 15 -9.11 14.68 -1.33
N ARG A 16 -9.23 13.93 -2.41
CA ARG A 16 -8.12 13.47 -3.24
C ARG A 16 -6.97 12.85 -2.42
N PRO A 17 -7.24 11.85 -1.59
CA PRO A 17 -6.22 11.27 -0.71
C PRO A 17 -5.08 10.68 -1.49
N MET A 18 -3.87 10.79 -0.93
CA MET A 18 -2.67 10.18 -1.50
C MET A 18 -2.52 8.76 -0.99
N THR A 19 -2.32 7.83 -1.90
CA THR A 19 -1.96 6.44 -1.61
C THR A 19 -0.51 6.19 -1.98
N HIS A 20 0.29 5.76 -1.02
CA HIS A 20 1.64 5.26 -1.28
C HIS A 20 1.56 3.81 -1.68
N CYS A 21 2.13 3.45 -2.83
CA CYS A 21 2.16 2.08 -3.34
C CYS A 21 3.59 1.57 -3.48
N ILE A 22 3.85 0.41 -2.88
CA ILE A 22 5.05 -0.39 -3.14
C ILE A 22 4.57 -1.63 -3.90
N THR A 23 4.72 -1.62 -5.21
CA THR A 23 4.19 -2.66 -6.10
C THR A 23 5.24 -3.15 -7.08
N ASN A 24 4.93 -4.21 -7.79
CA ASN A 24 5.82 -4.84 -8.75
C ASN A 24 5.88 -4.08 -10.09
N PRO A 25 6.96 -4.24 -10.89
CA PRO A 25 7.13 -3.50 -12.15
C PRO A 25 6.05 -3.75 -13.21
N VAL A 26 5.36 -4.89 -13.15
CA VAL A 26 4.32 -5.25 -14.13
C VAL A 26 3.07 -4.40 -13.94
N THR A 27 2.74 -4.05 -12.70
CA THR A 27 1.47 -3.39 -12.35
C THR A 27 1.61 -1.94 -11.88
N VAL A 28 2.84 -1.42 -11.76
CA VAL A 28 3.08 -0.09 -11.18
C VAL A 28 2.28 1.01 -11.89
N ASN A 29 2.29 1.02 -13.21
CA ASN A 29 1.57 2.01 -14.01
C ASN A 29 0.05 1.87 -13.88
N ASP A 30 -0.47 0.65 -13.93
CA ASP A 30 -1.90 0.37 -13.79
C ASP A 30 -2.42 0.73 -12.40
N CYS A 31 -1.66 0.44 -11.35
CA CYS A 31 -2.00 0.85 -9.99
C CYS A 31 -2.09 2.37 -9.85
N ALA A 32 -1.13 3.11 -10.37
CA ALA A 32 -1.16 4.56 -10.36
C ALA A 32 -2.39 5.11 -11.10
N ASN A 33 -2.66 4.58 -12.30
CA ASN A 33 -3.77 5.01 -13.12
C ASN A 33 -5.14 4.73 -12.50
N ILE A 34 -5.34 3.56 -11.88
CA ILE A 34 -6.63 3.24 -11.25
C ILE A 34 -6.90 4.12 -10.01
N ILE A 35 -5.87 4.43 -9.23
CA ILE A 35 -6.00 5.34 -8.09
C ILE A 35 -6.41 6.74 -8.56
N LEU A 36 -5.75 7.24 -9.61
CA LEU A 36 -6.10 8.54 -10.21
C LEU A 36 -7.53 8.54 -10.78
N ALA A 37 -7.91 7.48 -11.49
CA ALA A 37 -9.25 7.32 -12.04
C ALA A 37 -10.34 7.25 -10.95
N ALA A 38 -10.02 6.71 -9.78
CA ALA A 38 -10.91 6.67 -8.62
C ALA A 38 -11.01 8.01 -7.88
N GLY A 39 -10.26 9.02 -8.28
CA GLY A 39 -10.30 10.37 -7.71
C GLY A 39 -9.24 10.64 -6.63
N GLY A 40 -8.38 9.67 -6.33
CA GLY A 40 -7.24 9.84 -5.41
C GLY A 40 -6.00 10.39 -6.11
N THR A 41 -4.90 10.41 -5.38
CA THR A 41 -3.56 10.63 -5.89
C THR A 41 -2.66 9.45 -5.52
N ALA A 42 -1.64 9.18 -6.32
CA ALA A 42 -0.76 8.03 -6.11
C ALA A 42 0.70 8.46 -6.09
N ILE A 43 1.48 7.83 -5.22
CA ILE A 43 2.92 7.93 -5.23
C ILE A 43 3.53 6.53 -5.20
N MET A 44 4.42 6.26 -6.17
CA MET A 44 5.05 4.96 -6.38
C MET A 44 6.51 5.08 -5.93
N ALA A 45 6.79 4.73 -4.68
CA ALA A 45 8.11 4.84 -4.08
C ALA A 45 8.48 3.54 -3.36
N GLN A 46 9.69 3.04 -3.60
CA GLN A 46 10.17 1.79 -3.01
C GLN A 46 11.63 1.85 -2.55
N ASP A 47 12.25 3.02 -2.60
CA ASP A 47 13.60 3.19 -2.08
C ASP A 47 13.57 3.29 -0.55
N GLU A 48 14.38 2.47 0.11
CA GLU A 48 14.45 2.41 1.58
C GLU A 48 14.80 3.75 2.23
N ARG A 49 15.45 4.65 1.50
CA ARG A 49 15.87 5.96 1.98
C ARG A 49 14.73 6.97 2.06
N GLU A 50 13.62 6.73 1.37
CA GLU A 50 12.51 7.69 1.29
C GLU A 50 11.15 7.15 1.74
N VAL A 51 10.96 5.80 1.79
CA VAL A 51 9.61 5.22 1.99
C VAL A 51 8.93 5.65 3.29
N GLU A 52 9.67 5.89 4.36
CA GLU A 52 9.10 6.35 5.62
C GLU A 52 8.57 7.79 5.50
N GLU A 53 9.33 8.65 4.84
CA GLU A 53 8.94 10.04 4.59
C GLU A 53 7.72 10.11 3.64
N ILE A 54 7.75 9.34 2.56
CA ILE A 54 6.63 9.25 1.62
C ILE A 54 5.37 8.72 2.32
N THR A 55 5.49 7.64 3.09
CA THR A 55 4.36 7.09 3.87
C THR A 55 3.78 8.12 4.84
N ALA A 56 4.63 8.93 5.46
CA ALA A 56 4.19 9.96 6.40
C ALA A 56 3.32 11.04 5.73
N HIS A 57 3.57 11.35 4.47
CA HIS A 57 2.78 12.32 3.70
C HIS A 57 1.53 11.71 3.06
N ALA A 58 1.46 10.39 2.91
CA ALA A 58 0.31 9.69 2.34
C ALA A 58 -0.79 9.44 3.40
N GLN A 59 -2.01 9.13 2.94
CA GLN A 59 -3.12 8.78 3.82
C GLN A 59 -3.35 7.26 3.90
N SER A 60 -2.73 6.50 3.00
CA SER A 60 -2.81 5.03 2.98
C SER A 60 -1.58 4.43 2.32
N LEU A 61 -1.34 3.15 2.62
CA LEU A 61 -0.23 2.38 2.08
C LEU A 61 -0.75 1.08 1.46
N VAL A 62 -0.30 0.79 0.25
CA VAL A 62 -0.57 -0.48 -0.45
C VAL A 62 0.75 -1.20 -0.69
N LEU A 63 0.80 -2.44 -0.25
CA LEU A 63 1.96 -3.33 -0.40
C LEU A 63 1.58 -4.50 -1.30
N ASN A 64 2.33 -4.70 -2.39
CA ASN A 64 2.15 -5.86 -3.26
C ASN A 64 3.38 -6.78 -3.16
N MET A 65 3.18 -8.03 -2.75
CA MET A 65 4.27 -8.97 -2.49
C MET A 65 5.04 -9.39 -3.75
N GLY A 66 4.57 -9.00 -4.93
CA GLY A 66 5.32 -9.14 -6.17
C GLY A 66 6.60 -8.29 -6.24
N ALA A 67 6.69 -7.21 -5.47
CA ALA A 67 7.89 -6.38 -5.34
C ALA A 67 8.91 -7.01 -4.35
N VAL A 68 9.36 -8.22 -4.64
CA VAL A 68 10.17 -9.05 -3.74
C VAL A 68 11.49 -8.41 -3.30
N ARG A 69 12.03 -7.47 -4.08
CA ARG A 69 13.27 -6.75 -3.75
C ARG A 69 13.03 -5.56 -2.81
N ALA A 70 11.77 -5.17 -2.61
CA ALA A 70 11.40 -4.03 -1.79
C ALA A 70 10.90 -4.42 -0.39
N GLN A 71 11.18 -5.63 0.08
CA GLN A 71 10.64 -6.13 1.36
C GLN A 71 11.07 -5.30 2.57
N GLU A 72 12.31 -4.83 2.62
CA GLU A 72 12.76 -3.96 3.70
C GLU A 72 12.05 -2.59 3.64
N ALA A 73 11.91 -2.03 2.45
CA ALA A 73 11.13 -0.81 2.24
C ALA A 73 9.66 -0.97 2.68
N MET A 74 9.04 -2.11 2.35
CA MET A 74 7.67 -2.44 2.80
C MET A 74 7.56 -2.46 4.32
N LEU A 75 8.51 -3.08 4.98
CA LEU A 75 8.51 -3.20 6.44
C LEU A 75 8.63 -1.81 7.11
N ARG A 76 9.54 -0.99 6.64
CA ARG A 76 9.73 0.40 7.12
C ARG A 76 8.48 1.24 6.89
N ALA A 77 7.94 1.21 5.67
CA ALA A 77 6.72 1.92 5.31
C ALA A 77 5.52 1.49 6.17
N ALA A 78 5.32 0.18 6.34
CA ALA A 78 4.22 -0.38 7.14
C ALA A 78 4.32 0.02 8.63
N ARG A 79 5.51 0.00 9.19
CA ARG A 79 5.75 0.45 10.57
C ARG A 79 5.46 1.94 10.74
N MET A 80 5.87 2.76 9.77
CA MET A 80 5.55 4.19 9.76
C MET A 80 4.03 4.42 9.64
N ALA A 81 3.36 3.74 8.73
CA ALA A 81 1.91 3.82 8.56
C ALA A 81 1.18 3.45 9.87
N LYS A 82 1.59 2.36 10.52
CA LYS A 82 1.02 1.96 11.82
C LYS A 82 1.22 3.03 12.88
N LYS A 83 2.41 3.58 12.99
CA LYS A 83 2.73 4.66 13.94
C LYS A 83 1.81 5.88 13.78
N LEU A 84 1.45 6.19 12.54
CA LEU A 84 0.60 7.33 12.18
C LEU A 84 -0.90 6.99 12.12
N GLY A 85 -1.28 5.72 12.30
CA GLY A 85 -2.67 5.28 12.19
C GLY A 85 -3.20 5.23 10.76
N HIS A 86 -2.33 5.16 9.77
CA HIS A 86 -2.73 5.05 8.36
C HIS A 86 -3.07 3.59 8.02
N PRO A 87 -4.13 3.33 7.24
CA PRO A 87 -4.47 1.98 6.81
C PRO A 87 -3.41 1.40 5.87
N VAL A 88 -3.14 0.11 6.04
CA VAL A 88 -2.20 -0.66 5.21
C VAL A 88 -2.93 -1.82 4.58
N ILE A 89 -2.88 -1.91 3.26
CA ILE A 89 -3.46 -2.99 2.47
C ILE A 89 -2.32 -3.86 1.95
N LEU A 90 -2.42 -5.17 2.16
CA LEU A 90 -1.48 -6.15 1.66
C LEU A 90 -2.12 -6.98 0.54
N ASP A 91 -1.52 -6.93 -0.64
CA ASP A 91 -1.78 -7.89 -1.72
C ASP A 91 -0.75 -9.02 -1.63
N PRO A 92 -1.13 -10.20 -1.10
CA PRO A 92 -0.22 -11.30 -0.86
C PRO A 92 0.04 -12.13 -2.11
N VAL A 93 0.16 -11.51 -3.27
CA VAL A 93 0.31 -12.19 -4.55
C VAL A 93 1.43 -13.24 -4.51
N ALA A 94 1.08 -14.48 -4.84
CA ALA A 94 1.98 -15.62 -4.87
C ALA A 94 2.70 -15.90 -3.52
N ALA A 95 2.11 -15.56 -2.40
CA ALA A 95 2.66 -15.84 -1.06
C ALA A 95 2.88 -17.34 -0.83
N GLY A 96 1.99 -18.19 -1.38
CA GLY A 96 2.16 -19.65 -1.32
C GLY A 96 3.17 -20.24 -2.31
N ALA A 97 3.69 -19.45 -3.23
CA ALA A 97 4.60 -19.93 -4.27
C ALA A 97 6.08 -19.94 -3.84
N SER A 98 6.45 -19.17 -2.83
CA SER A 98 7.83 -19.15 -2.32
C SER A 98 7.88 -18.77 -0.84
N ARG A 99 8.91 -19.27 -0.16
CA ARG A 99 9.18 -18.92 1.24
C ARG A 99 9.44 -17.42 1.40
N LEU A 100 10.20 -16.83 0.48
CA LEU A 100 10.51 -15.40 0.52
C LEU A 100 9.25 -14.53 0.63
N ARG A 101 8.23 -14.83 -0.14
CA ARG A 101 6.95 -14.09 -0.13
C ARG A 101 6.10 -14.45 1.08
N GLY A 102 5.97 -15.74 1.38
CA GLY A 102 5.17 -16.23 2.50
C GLY A 102 5.69 -15.74 3.86
N ASP A 103 7.00 -15.81 4.08
CA ASP A 103 7.61 -15.38 5.33
C ASP A 103 7.44 -13.87 5.56
N MET A 104 7.54 -13.08 4.51
CA MET A 104 7.33 -11.64 4.62
C MET A 104 5.87 -11.30 4.91
N CYS A 105 4.92 -11.96 4.25
CA CYS A 105 3.49 -11.81 4.58
C CYS A 105 3.22 -12.18 6.04
N ALA A 106 3.73 -13.32 6.48
CA ALA A 106 3.59 -13.78 7.87
C ALA A 106 4.17 -12.77 8.87
N ARG A 107 5.32 -12.19 8.56
CA ARG A 107 5.97 -11.18 9.40
C ARG A 107 5.12 -9.91 9.52
N LEU A 108 4.65 -9.39 8.41
CA LEU A 108 3.79 -8.19 8.39
C LEU A 108 2.51 -8.40 9.22
N LEU A 109 1.89 -9.57 9.10
CA LEU A 109 0.71 -9.95 9.87
C LEU A 109 1.03 -10.12 11.37
N ALA A 110 2.12 -10.81 11.71
CA ALA A 110 2.53 -11.06 13.08
C ALA A 110 2.86 -9.77 13.84
N GLU A 111 3.45 -8.78 13.18
CA GLU A 111 3.70 -7.45 13.74
C GLU A 111 2.43 -6.57 13.80
N GLY A 112 1.28 -7.06 13.32
CA GLY A 112 0.02 -6.32 13.32
C GLY A 112 0.05 -5.06 12.46
N LEU A 113 0.77 -5.11 11.33
CA LEU A 113 0.98 -3.94 10.45
C LEU A 113 -0.09 -3.80 9.39
N ILE A 114 -0.88 -4.83 9.14
CA ILE A 114 -1.85 -4.90 8.04
C ILE A 114 -3.26 -4.63 8.53
N SER A 115 -3.98 -3.79 7.80
CA SER A 115 -5.39 -3.47 8.06
C SER A 115 -6.34 -4.36 7.25
N VAL A 116 -5.97 -4.67 5.99
CA VAL A 116 -6.76 -5.48 5.06
C VAL A 116 -5.84 -6.38 4.24
#